data_1a2c80c043402268c818b1c6c818745d
#
_entry.id   1a2c80c043402268c818b1c6c818745d
#
_cell.length_a   1.000
_cell.length_b   1.000
_cell.length_c   1.000
_cell.angle_alpha   90.00
_cell.angle_beta   90.00
_cell.angle_gamma   90.00
#
_symmetry.space_group_name_H-M   'P 1'
#
loop_
_entity.id
_entity.type
_entity.pdbx_description
1 polymer ?
#
loop_
_entity_poly.entity_id
_entity_poly.type
_entity_poly.pdbx_seq_one_letter_code
_entity_poly.pdbx_strand_id
1 'polypeptide(L)'
;GALAVVVSAGASPFLAQTLSAITSQTCAPDVVLVVDVASRANGLGDGTPIEELVERSGLDATTAVRVVRAKEAKNFGDAVSRGLTAYAGLVAAGNRKRRSSEVVDGAEGSDADTTSSGPRTSVRDLLLSGSGPITGPTGALSPITAYEQRLVAPTEAAPEMPEHQVWFWLLHDDSAPAEDCLERLLTAATNARSVGIVGPKQVGWDNPELLLEVGLRATASARRANDIVPGEVDQGQHDDRSDVLAVGTAGALIDRAVWEEIGGIAPWLGPFGDGLELSRAARLAGYRVIVEPTAVIRHRRASYQGLRRPAS
;
A
#
# COMPACT_ATOMS: atom_id res chain seq x y z
N GLY A 1 -0.60 -6.38 11.53
CA GLY A 1 -1.67 -6.20 10.55
C GLY A 1 -1.16 -5.61 9.24
N ALA A 2 -1.93 -5.71 8.18
CA ALA A 2 -1.58 -5.19 6.86
C ALA A 2 -2.70 -4.29 6.29
N LEU A 3 -2.29 -3.14 5.75
CA LEU A 3 -3.13 -2.26 4.96
C LEU A 3 -2.65 -2.35 3.50
N ALA A 4 -3.48 -2.94 2.63
CA ALA A 4 -3.19 -3.00 1.20
C ALA A 4 -3.54 -1.66 0.54
N VAL A 5 -2.62 -1.11 -0.26
CA VAL A 5 -2.81 0.12 -1.01
C VAL A 5 -2.71 -0.20 -2.50
N VAL A 6 -3.84 -0.15 -3.20
CA VAL A 6 -3.94 -0.40 -4.64
C VAL A 6 -4.08 0.93 -5.37
N VAL A 7 -3.13 1.27 -6.23
CA VAL A 7 -3.21 2.48 -7.06
C VAL A 7 -3.73 2.11 -8.44
N SER A 8 -4.83 2.75 -8.87
CA SER A 8 -5.45 2.51 -10.18
C SER A 8 -5.85 3.80 -10.89
N ALA A 9 -5.75 3.80 -12.19
CA ALA A 9 -6.24 4.89 -13.04
C ALA A 9 -7.64 4.55 -13.58
N GLY A 10 -8.64 4.57 -12.70
CA GLY A 10 -10.01 4.15 -13.00
C GLY A 10 -10.16 2.63 -12.99
N ALA A 11 -11.24 2.13 -13.59
CA ALA A 11 -11.48 0.72 -13.80
C ALA A 11 -10.60 0.16 -14.92
N SER A 12 -9.30 0.05 -14.65
CA SER A 12 -8.37 -0.51 -15.64
C SER A 12 -8.75 -1.96 -15.96
N PRO A 13 -8.41 -2.49 -17.15
CA PRO A 13 -8.78 -3.85 -17.53
C PRO A 13 -8.14 -4.94 -16.65
N PHE A 14 -7.19 -4.57 -15.81
CA PHE A 14 -6.49 -5.48 -14.90
C PHE A 14 -7.01 -5.42 -13.47
N LEU A 15 -7.63 -4.29 -13.06
CA LEU A 15 -8.04 -4.05 -11.68
C LEU A 15 -8.95 -5.14 -11.12
N ALA A 16 -9.88 -5.65 -11.92
CA ALA A 16 -10.78 -6.74 -11.48
C ALA A 16 -10.01 -7.99 -11.05
N GLN A 17 -8.94 -8.36 -11.78
CA GLN A 17 -8.10 -9.51 -11.41
C GLN A 17 -7.25 -9.20 -10.18
N THR A 18 -6.76 -7.98 -10.03
CA THR A 18 -6.03 -7.53 -8.83
C THR A 18 -6.92 -7.63 -7.59
N LEU A 19 -8.16 -7.12 -7.65
CA LEU A 19 -9.11 -7.20 -6.53
C LEU A 19 -9.47 -8.65 -6.20
N SER A 20 -9.75 -9.48 -7.21
CA SER A 20 -10.01 -10.91 -7.02
C SER A 20 -8.84 -11.63 -6.36
N ALA A 21 -7.60 -11.33 -6.75
CA ALA A 21 -6.40 -11.91 -6.16
C ALA A 21 -6.19 -11.48 -4.69
N ILE A 22 -6.63 -10.27 -4.31
CA ILE A 22 -6.63 -9.82 -2.92
C ILE A 22 -7.71 -10.54 -2.13
N THR A 23 -8.90 -10.74 -2.71
CA THR A 23 -10.00 -11.49 -2.07
C THR A 23 -9.61 -12.93 -1.76
N SER A 24 -8.79 -13.55 -2.61
CA SER A 24 -8.37 -14.96 -2.48
C SER A 24 -7.19 -15.16 -1.52
N GLN A 25 -6.70 -14.13 -0.84
CA GLN A 25 -5.55 -14.29 0.07
C GLN A 25 -5.88 -15.20 1.26
N THR A 26 -4.99 -16.14 1.57
CA THR A 26 -5.07 -17.00 2.78
C THR A 26 -4.99 -16.17 4.05
N CYS A 27 -4.21 -15.10 4.04
CA CYS A 27 -4.15 -14.07 5.06
C CYS A 27 -4.68 -12.77 4.46
N ALA A 28 -5.96 -12.46 4.72
CA ALA A 28 -6.56 -11.22 4.20
C ALA A 28 -5.91 -9.98 4.84
N PRO A 29 -5.73 -8.88 4.09
CA PRO A 29 -5.35 -7.61 4.69
C PRO A 29 -6.48 -7.08 5.58
N ASP A 30 -6.16 -6.33 6.64
CA ASP A 30 -7.16 -5.74 7.55
C ASP A 30 -7.99 -4.66 6.84
N VAL A 31 -7.36 -3.94 5.93
CA VAL A 31 -7.99 -2.88 5.13
C VAL A 31 -7.42 -2.89 3.73
N VAL A 32 -8.27 -2.62 2.74
CA VAL A 32 -7.86 -2.34 1.36
C VAL A 32 -8.23 -0.90 1.01
N LEU A 33 -7.22 -0.13 0.63
CA LEU A 33 -7.35 1.24 0.16
C LEU A 33 -7.13 1.27 -1.35
N VAL A 34 -8.16 1.56 -2.11
CA VAL A 34 -8.05 1.75 -3.55
C VAL A 34 -7.90 3.24 -3.84
N VAL A 35 -6.76 3.64 -4.38
CA VAL A 35 -6.44 5.03 -4.72
C VAL A 35 -6.64 5.22 -6.22
N ASP A 36 -7.70 5.94 -6.58
CA ASP A 36 -8.03 6.24 -7.98
C ASP A 36 -7.36 7.55 -8.42
N VAL A 37 -6.43 7.42 -9.32
CA VAL A 37 -5.71 8.55 -9.94
C VAL A 37 -6.25 8.89 -11.32
N ALA A 38 -7.41 8.35 -11.72
CA ALA A 38 -7.99 8.63 -13.02
C ALA A 38 -8.27 10.12 -13.21
N SER A 39 -7.83 10.63 -14.34
CA SER A 39 -8.15 11.95 -14.84
C SER A 39 -8.73 11.82 -16.26
N ARG A 40 -9.22 12.92 -16.83
CA ARG A 40 -9.66 12.93 -18.25
C ARG A 40 -8.54 12.57 -19.23
N ALA A 41 -7.28 12.74 -18.82
CA ALA A 41 -6.12 12.51 -19.66
C ALA A 41 -5.56 11.08 -19.57
N ASN A 42 -5.76 10.39 -18.44
CA ASN A 42 -5.12 9.08 -18.16
C ASN A 42 -6.08 8.00 -17.67
N GLY A 43 -7.39 8.27 -17.60
CA GLY A 43 -8.38 7.27 -17.21
C GLY A 43 -8.39 6.09 -18.19
N LEU A 44 -8.27 4.88 -17.65
CA LEU A 44 -8.39 3.63 -18.40
C LEU A 44 -9.71 2.96 -18.03
N GLY A 45 -10.25 2.21 -18.98
CA GLY A 45 -11.47 1.45 -18.76
C GLY A 45 -12.69 2.05 -19.46
N ASP A 46 -13.82 1.39 -19.27
CA ASP A 46 -15.11 1.67 -19.91
C ASP A 46 -15.99 2.67 -19.15
N GLY A 47 -15.44 3.30 -18.10
CA GLY A 47 -16.18 4.22 -17.23
C GLY A 47 -16.93 3.54 -16.09
N THR A 48 -16.79 2.22 -15.90
CA THR A 48 -17.33 1.51 -14.74
C THR A 48 -16.78 2.12 -13.44
N PRO A 49 -17.61 2.42 -12.45
CA PRO A 49 -17.12 2.86 -11.14
C PRO A 49 -16.24 1.80 -10.47
N ILE A 50 -15.16 2.22 -9.82
CA ILE A 50 -14.27 1.30 -9.07
C ILE A 50 -15.05 0.56 -7.99
N GLU A 51 -16.01 1.24 -7.36
CA GLU A 51 -16.88 0.67 -6.34
C GLU A 51 -17.66 -0.57 -6.85
N GLU A 52 -18.11 -0.53 -8.08
CA GLU A 52 -18.80 -1.68 -8.70
C GLU A 52 -17.85 -2.87 -8.92
N LEU A 53 -16.58 -2.61 -9.26
CA LEU A 53 -15.57 -3.67 -9.36
C LEU A 53 -15.24 -4.27 -7.99
N VAL A 54 -15.22 -3.47 -6.93
CA VAL A 54 -15.03 -3.95 -5.56
C VAL A 54 -16.18 -4.86 -5.16
N GLU A 55 -17.43 -4.45 -5.35
CA GLU A 55 -18.62 -5.28 -5.08
C GLU A 55 -18.59 -6.59 -5.86
N ARG A 56 -18.31 -6.53 -7.16
CA ARG A 56 -18.20 -7.73 -8.01
C ARG A 56 -17.09 -8.70 -7.59
N SER A 57 -16.02 -8.19 -7.00
CA SER A 57 -14.92 -9.05 -6.50
C SER A 57 -15.25 -9.74 -5.19
N GLY A 58 -16.28 -9.30 -4.46
CA GLY A 58 -16.64 -9.78 -3.13
C GLY A 58 -15.65 -9.39 -2.03
N LEU A 59 -14.72 -8.48 -2.32
CA LEU A 59 -13.67 -8.06 -1.38
C LEU A 59 -14.25 -7.34 -0.16
N ASP A 60 -15.28 -6.53 -0.36
CA ASP A 60 -15.97 -5.78 0.69
C ASP A 60 -16.77 -6.66 1.66
N ALA A 61 -17.06 -7.90 1.29
CA ALA A 61 -17.68 -8.88 2.19
C ALA A 61 -16.70 -9.44 3.23
N THR A 62 -15.41 -9.42 2.97
CA THR A 62 -14.37 -10.03 3.81
C THR A 62 -13.40 -9.04 4.44
N THR A 63 -13.23 -7.88 3.82
CA THR A 63 -12.23 -6.88 4.20
C THR A 63 -12.83 -5.47 4.10
N ALA A 64 -12.46 -4.58 5.01
CA ALA A 64 -12.87 -3.19 4.91
C ALA A 64 -12.22 -2.51 3.70
N VAL A 65 -13.02 -2.08 2.74
CA VAL A 65 -12.53 -1.38 1.55
C VAL A 65 -12.83 0.11 1.62
N ARG A 66 -11.89 0.93 1.16
CA ARG A 66 -12.06 2.37 0.99
C ARG A 66 -11.55 2.78 -0.39
N VAL A 67 -12.33 3.59 -1.09
CA VAL A 67 -11.93 4.19 -2.37
C VAL A 67 -11.66 5.66 -2.16
N VAL A 68 -10.47 6.12 -2.55
CA VAL A 68 -10.02 7.50 -2.45
C VAL A 68 -9.69 8.02 -3.84
N ARG A 69 -10.17 9.21 -4.18
CA ARG A 69 -9.85 9.90 -5.44
C ARG A 69 -8.64 10.81 -5.25
N ALA A 70 -7.57 10.60 -6.03
CA ALA A 70 -6.32 11.36 -5.97
C ALA A 70 -5.87 11.78 -7.38
N LYS A 71 -6.74 12.52 -8.09
CA LYS A 71 -6.55 12.91 -9.50
C LYS A 71 -5.31 13.77 -9.74
N GLU A 72 -4.83 14.48 -8.73
CA GLU A 72 -3.64 15.33 -8.77
C GLU A 72 -2.35 14.57 -8.42
N ALA A 73 -2.42 13.27 -8.18
CA ALA A 73 -1.24 12.48 -7.89
C ALA A 73 -0.28 12.48 -9.09
N LYS A 74 0.98 12.82 -8.82
CA LYS A 74 2.01 12.99 -9.85
C LYS A 74 2.67 11.67 -10.25
N ASN A 75 2.73 10.72 -9.34
CA ASN A 75 3.32 9.40 -9.54
C ASN A 75 2.72 8.40 -8.54
N PHE A 76 3.16 7.14 -8.60
CA PHE A 76 2.70 6.08 -7.71
C PHE A 76 2.90 6.43 -6.22
N GLY A 77 4.09 6.91 -5.84
CA GLY A 77 4.39 7.25 -4.45
C GLY A 77 3.53 8.41 -3.91
N ASP A 78 3.30 9.44 -4.71
CA ASP A 78 2.40 10.54 -4.37
C ASP A 78 0.95 10.03 -4.20
N ALA A 79 0.50 9.12 -5.06
CA ALA A 79 -0.81 8.49 -4.93
C ALA A 79 -0.94 7.70 -3.63
N VAL A 80 0.04 6.88 -3.28
CA VAL A 80 0.08 6.13 -2.01
C VAL A 80 0.03 7.09 -0.82
N SER A 81 0.89 8.10 -0.79
CA SER A 81 0.95 9.08 0.31
C SER A 81 -0.37 9.83 0.50
N ARG A 82 -1.01 10.24 -0.60
CA ARG A 82 -2.33 10.90 -0.58
C ARG A 82 -3.42 9.95 -0.08
N GLY A 83 -3.43 8.73 -0.54
CA GLY A 83 -4.36 7.70 -0.10
C GLY A 83 -4.26 7.45 1.41
N LEU A 84 -3.06 7.25 1.93
CA LEU A 84 -2.80 7.03 3.35
C LEU A 84 -3.22 8.24 4.20
N THR A 85 -2.94 9.47 3.74
CA THR A 85 -3.36 10.70 4.42
C THR A 85 -4.89 10.82 4.48
N ALA A 86 -5.57 10.55 3.37
CA ALA A 86 -7.03 10.58 3.33
C ALA A 86 -7.64 9.50 4.25
N TYR A 87 -7.08 8.30 4.25
CA TYR A 87 -7.52 7.22 5.14
C TYR A 87 -7.36 7.61 6.63
N ALA A 88 -6.21 8.17 7.02
CA ALA A 88 -6.00 8.66 8.39
C ALA A 88 -7.02 9.72 8.79
N GLY A 89 -7.39 10.62 7.87
CA GLY A 89 -8.44 11.61 8.06
C GLY A 89 -9.82 10.98 8.31
N LEU A 90 -10.16 9.91 7.58
CA LEU A 90 -11.43 9.17 7.76
C LEU A 90 -11.49 8.49 9.13
N VAL A 91 -10.43 7.82 9.56
CA VAL A 91 -10.33 7.19 10.88
C VAL A 91 -10.52 8.24 11.98
N ALA A 92 -9.82 9.37 11.88
CA ALA A 92 -9.93 10.45 12.85
C ALA A 92 -11.34 11.07 12.93
N ALA A 93 -12.03 11.19 11.80
CA ALA A 93 -13.40 11.70 11.73
C ALA A 93 -14.42 10.72 12.34
N GLY A 94 -14.28 9.42 12.08
CA GLY A 94 -15.10 8.37 12.67
C GLY A 94 -14.99 8.34 14.18
N ASN A 95 -13.77 8.43 14.72
CA ASN A 95 -13.52 8.44 16.16
C ASN A 95 -14.07 9.69 16.86
N ARG A 96 -14.08 10.86 16.20
CA ARG A 96 -14.74 12.07 16.75
C ARG A 96 -16.26 11.88 16.88
N LYS A 97 -16.92 11.28 15.88
CA LYS A 97 -18.35 11.00 15.93
C LYS A 97 -18.72 10.03 17.06
N ARG A 98 -17.97 8.95 17.23
CA ARG A 98 -18.18 7.99 18.34
C ARG A 98 -18.09 8.68 19.70
N ARG A 99 -17.05 9.50 19.93
CA ARG A 99 -16.90 10.23 21.22
C ARG A 99 -18.03 11.22 21.47
N SER A 100 -18.54 11.91 20.44
CA SER A 100 -19.67 12.81 20.62
C SER A 100 -20.96 12.07 20.91
N SER A 101 -21.18 10.86 20.39
CA SER A 101 -22.35 10.03 20.72
C SER A 101 -22.25 9.43 22.15
N GLU A 102 -21.06 8.97 22.56
CA GLU A 102 -20.83 8.46 23.93
C GLU A 102 -21.01 9.54 25.00
N VAL A 103 -20.70 10.80 24.70
CA VAL A 103 -20.93 11.93 25.64
C VAL A 103 -22.41 12.27 25.77
N VAL A 104 -23.23 12.01 24.76
CA VAL A 104 -24.68 12.26 24.80
C VAL A 104 -25.41 11.17 25.60
N ASP A 105 -25.00 9.90 25.47
CA ASP A 105 -25.57 8.77 26.20
C ASP A 105 -25.10 8.65 27.65
N GLY A 106 -23.99 9.31 28.04
CA GLY A 106 -23.41 9.26 29.38
C GLY A 106 -23.92 10.34 30.37
N ALA A 107 -24.98 11.11 30.01
CA ALA A 107 -25.51 12.19 30.88
C ALA A 107 -26.58 11.73 31.88
N GLU A 108 -26.93 10.42 31.93
CA GLU A 108 -27.83 9.86 32.93
C GLU A 108 -27.17 8.67 33.66
N GLY A 109 -26.64 8.89 34.87
CA GLY A 109 -26.26 7.79 35.79
C GLY A 109 -24.97 8.00 36.58
N SER A 110 -25.17 8.53 37.76
CA SER A 110 -24.34 8.70 38.97
C SER A 110 -23.20 7.73 39.26
N ASP A 111 -22.10 8.32 39.77
CA ASP A 111 -21.20 7.97 40.89
C ASP A 111 -20.44 6.62 40.98
N ALA A 112 -19.12 6.84 41.14
CA ALA A 112 -18.12 6.11 41.93
C ALA A 112 -17.62 4.75 41.39
N ASP A 113 -16.41 4.63 40.91
CA ASP A 113 -15.25 4.21 41.71
C ASP A 113 -13.93 4.31 40.91
N THR A 114 -12.92 4.78 41.56
CA THR A 114 -11.56 4.99 41.08
C THR A 114 -10.77 3.69 41.14
N THR A 115 -10.30 3.17 39.98
CA THR A 115 -9.07 2.38 39.96
C THR A 115 -8.26 2.73 38.70
N SER A 116 -7.04 3.17 38.92
CA SER A 116 -6.05 3.59 37.93
C SER A 116 -5.61 2.44 37.06
N SER A 117 -5.83 2.52 35.78
CA SER A 117 -5.06 1.80 34.78
C SER A 117 -4.40 2.81 33.84
N GLY A 118 -3.07 2.70 33.66
CA GLY A 118 -2.25 3.62 32.89
C GLY A 118 -2.71 3.73 31.42
N PRO A 119 -2.26 4.78 30.72
CA PRO A 119 -2.77 5.10 29.39
C PRO A 119 -2.38 3.99 28.40
N ARG A 120 -3.38 3.27 27.90
CA ARG A 120 -3.22 2.42 26.71
C ARG A 120 -3.16 3.34 25.50
N THR A 121 -2.00 3.43 24.87
CA THR A 121 -1.80 4.17 23.63
C THR A 121 -2.57 3.44 22.52
N SER A 122 -3.69 4.00 22.11
CA SER A 122 -4.49 3.50 21.00
C SER A 122 -3.74 3.72 19.67
N VAL A 123 -3.94 2.85 18.67
CA VAL A 123 -3.49 3.07 17.27
C VAL A 123 -3.92 4.45 16.75
N ARG A 124 -4.98 5.00 17.31
CA ARG A 124 -5.42 6.38 17.14
C ARG A 124 -4.34 7.41 17.49
N ASP A 125 -3.65 7.21 18.63
CA ASP A 125 -2.62 8.14 19.09
C ASP A 125 -1.34 7.96 18.25
N LEU A 126 -1.11 6.77 17.72
CA LEU A 126 -0.04 6.47 16.75
C LEU A 126 -0.32 7.08 15.37
N LEU A 127 -1.57 7.07 14.90
CA LEU A 127 -1.95 7.71 13.63
C LEU A 127 -1.98 9.24 13.71
N LEU A 128 -2.14 9.79 14.92
CA LEU A 128 -2.23 11.23 15.17
C LEU A 128 -0.96 11.80 15.82
N SER A 129 -0.10 11.00 16.47
CA SER A 129 1.14 11.45 17.09
C SER A 129 2.28 11.69 16.09
N GLY A 130 2.13 11.25 14.86
CA GLY A 130 2.96 11.65 13.72
C GLY A 130 2.62 13.04 13.15
N SER A 131 1.88 13.87 13.88
CA SER A 131 1.46 15.21 13.46
C SER A 131 2.53 16.29 13.67
N GLY A 132 3.79 15.96 13.37
CA GLY A 132 4.70 16.96 12.85
C GLY A 132 4.34 17.20 11.38
N PRO A 133 4.34 18.43 10.89
CA PRO A 133 4.17 18.64 9.45
C PRO A 133 5.27 17.85 8.74
N ILE A 134 4.89 17.02 7.76
CA ILE A 134 5.83 16.42 6.82
C ILE A 134 6.38 17.61 6.01
N THR A 135 7.33 18.31 6.59
CA THR A 135 8.10 19.31 5.89
C THR A 135 9.19 18.60 5.14
N GLY A 136 8.88 18.21 3.90
CA GLY A 136 9.94 18.07 2.91
C GLY A 136 10.70 19.40 2.79
N PRO A 137 11.91 19.43 2.21
CA PRO A 137 12.78 20.61 2.19
C PRO A 137 12.24 21.83 1.43
N THR A 138 10.99 21.89 1.08
CA THR A 138 10.31 23.07 0.51
C THR A 138 8.96 23.23 1.21
N GLY A 139 8.96 24.09 2.22
CA GLY A 139 7.80 24.43 3.01
C GLY A 139 6.73 25.19 2.25
N ALA A 140 5.82 24.50 1.64
CA ALA A 140 4.48 24.96 1.33
C ALA A 140 3.59 23.72 1.18
N LEU A 141 2.88 23.40 2.26
CA LEU A 141 1.69 22.56 2.15
C LEU A 141 0.67 23.35 1.31
N SER A 142 0.53 22.99 0.05
CA SER A 142 -0.69 23.33 -0.67
C SER A 142 -1.86 22.77 0.14
N PRO A 143 -2.92 23.53 0.43
CA PRO A 143 -4.09 23.00 1.09
C PRO A 143 -4.54 21.78 0.29
N ILE A 144 -4.76 20.66 1.01
CA ILE A 144 -5.32 19.44 0.44
C ILE A 144 -6.74 19.81 0.02
N THR A 145 -6.87 20.27 -1.20
CA THR A 145 -8.17 20.61 -1.79
C THR A 145 -8.96 19.32 -1.95
N ALA A 146 -10.06 19.29 -1.27
CA ALA A 146 -11.14 18.31 -1.23
C ALA A 146 -10.94 17.07 -2.13
N TYR A 147 -10.46 15.98 -1.52
CA TYR A 147 -10.58 14.66 -2.15
C TYR A 147 -12.04 14.24 -2.14
N GLU A 148 -12.59 13.91 -3.30
CA GLU A 148 -13.82 13.13 -3.32
C GLU A 148 -13.53 11.76 -2.71
N GLN A 149 -14.03 11.52 -1.52
CA GLN A 149 -13.96 10.23 -0.84
C GLN A 149 -15.31 9.53 -1.01
N ARG A 150 -15.29 8.32 -1.50
CA ARG A 150 -16.47 7.48 -1.57
C ARG A 150 -16.22 6.21 -0.78
N LEU A 151 -17.12 5.93 0.15
CA LEU A 151 -17.10 4.70 0.92
C LEU A 151 -17.89 3.64 0.14
N VAL A 152 -17.33 2.46 -0.01
CA VAL A 152 -17.99 1.31 -0.66
C VAL A 152 -18.82 0.51 0.35
N ALA A 153 -18.59 0.66 1.65
CA ALA A 153 -19.41 0.07 2.71
C ALA A 153 -20.29 1.13 3.40
N PRO A 154 -21.47 0.76 3.96
CA PRO A 154 -22.29 1.69 4.71
C PRO A 154 -21.49 2.30 5.89
N THR A 155 -21.88 3.47 6.29
CA THR A 155 -21.28 4.51 7.15
C THR A 155 -20.71 4.04 8.52
N GLU A 156 -20.20 2.84 8.65
CA GLU A 156 -19.44 2.44 9.82
C GLU A 156 -18.05 3.08 9.82
N ALA A 157 -17.58 3.44 11.02
CA ALA A 157 -16.23 3.97 11.22
C ALA A 157 -15.20 3.03 10.56
N ALA A 158 -14.20 3.60 9.91
CA ALA A 158 -13.12 2.77 9.38
C ALA A 158 -12.54 1.90 10.51
N PRO A 159 -12.34 0.60 10.30
CA PRO A 159 -11.84 -0.29 11.34
C PRO A 159 -10.50 0.22 11.85
N GLU A 160 -10.32 0.16 13.17
CA GLU A 160 -9.02 0.43 13.78
C GLU A 160 -8.08 -0.72 13.42
N MET A 161 -6.88 -0.40 12.94
CA MET A 161 -5.83 -1.39 12.75
C MET A 161 -5.39 -1.92 14.12
N PRO A 162 -5.06 -3.22 14.25
CA PRO A 162 -4.59 -3.78 15.51
C PRO A 162 -3.37 -3.03 16.05
N GLU A 163 -3.23 -2.95 17.39
CA GLU A 163 -2.14 -2.23 18.09
C GLU A 163 -0.73 -2.79 17.79
N HIS A 164 -0.63 -3.83 16.96
CA HIS A 164 0.64 -4.45 16.58
C HIS A 164 1.24 -3.77 15.36
N GLN A 165 2.47 -4.13 15.04
CA GLN A 165 3.21 -3.66 13.87
C GLN A 165 2.31 -3.65 12.62
N VAL A 166 2.18 -2.48 11.98
CA VAL A 166 1.35 -2.27 10.79
C VAL A 166 2.25 -2.22 9.57
N TRP A 167 1.87 -2.95 8.54
CA TRP A 167 2.55 -3.00 7.27
C TRP A 167 1.69 -2.40 6.17
N PHE A 168 2.29 -1.62 5.27
CA PHE A 168 1.66 -1.18 4.03
C PHE A 168 2.04 -2.13 2.91
N TRP A 169 1.05 -2.76 2.31
CA TRP A 169 1.22 -3.63 1.16
C TRP A 169 0.90 -2.85 -0.12
N LEU A 170 1.94 -2.51 -0.88
CA LEU A 170 1.84 -1.66 -2.06
C LEU A 170 1.50 -2.50 -3.29
N LEU A 171 0.42 -2.17 -3.98
CA LEU A 171 -0.06 -2.91 -5.15
C LEU A 171 -0.35 -1.96 -6.31
N HIS A 172 -0.02 -2.42 -7.50
CA HIS A 172 -0.44 -1.82 -8.75
C HIS A 172 -1.73 -2.48 -9.23
N ASP A 173 -2.57 -1.75 -9.94
CA ASP A 173 -3.82 -2.28 -10.51
C ASP A 173 -3.61 -3.37 -11.58
N ASP A 174 -2.38 -3.54 -12.05
CA ASP A 174 -1.93 -4.56 -12.99
C ASP A 174 -1.00 -5.60 -12.33
N SER A 175 -1.16 -5.83 -11.02
CA SER A 175 -0.46 -6.85 -10.25
C SER A 175 -1.44 -7.77 -9.54
N ALA A 176 -1.23 -9.09 -9.63
CA ALA A 176 -2.10 -10.10 -9.04
C ALA A 176 -1.28 -11.06 -8.17
N PRO A 177 -1.35 -10.91 -6.82
CA PRO A 177 -0.64 -11.78 -5.89
C PRO A 177 -1.19 -13.21 -5.93
N ALA A 178 -0.32 -14.21 -5.69
CA ALA A 178 -0.73 -15.58 -5.40
C ALA A 178 -1.46 -15.63 -4.05
N GLU A 179 -2.27 -16.66 -3.85
CA GLU A 179 -3.18 -16.76 -2.69
C GLU A 179 -2.48 -16.67 -1.32
N ASP A 180 -1.24 -17.10 -1.22
CA ASP A 180 -0.43 -17.08 0.00
C ASP A 180 0.62 -15.95 0.04
N CYS A 181 0.59 -15.04 -0.94
CA CYS A 181 1.62 -14.02 -1.11
C CYS A 181 1.75 -13.11 0.13
N LEU A 182 0.65 -12.55 0.62
CA LEU A 182 0.69 -11.67 1.80
C LEU A 182 1.14 -12.40 3.06
N GLU A 183 0.68 -13.63 3.27
CA GLU A 183 1.07 -14.46 4.42
C GLU A 183 2.59 -14.70 4.44
N ARG A 184 3.18 -15.05 3.28
CA ARG A 184 4.63 -15.28 3.15
C ARG A 184 5.42 -14.00 3.37
N LEU A 185 4.98 -12.87 2.80
CA LEU A 185 5.61 -11.56 3.03
C LEU A 185 5.58 -11.17 4.50
N LEU A 186 4.43 -11.30 5.19
CA LEU A 186 4.30 -10.99 6.62
C LEU A 186 5.17 -11.90 7.47
N THR A 187 5.25 -13.18 7.15
CA THR A 187 6.12 -14.14 7.84
C THR A 187 7.59 -13.74 7.70
N ALA A 188 8.05 -13.43 6.49
CA ALA A 188 9.42 -12.98 6.26
C ALA A 188 9.72 -11.64 6.97
N ALA A 189 8.75 -10.73 6.97
CA ALA A 189 8.86 -9.42 7.61
C ALA A 189 9.01 -9.50 9.14
N THR A 190 8.32 -10.43 9.78
CA THR A 190 8.31 -10.57 11.24
C THR A 190 9.46 -11.40 11.79
N ASN A 191 10.16 -12.14 10.95
CA ASN A 191 11.28 -12.99 11.35
C ASN A 191 12.53 -12.20 11.81
N ALA A 192 12.66 -10.94 11.43
CA ALA A 192 13.76 -10.08 11.86
C ALA A 192 13.34 -8.61 12.01
N ARG A 193 13.55 -8.06 13.21
CA ARG A 193 13.16 -6.67 13.56
C ARG A 193 13.84 -5.59 12.72
N SER A 194 14.96 -5.90 12.09
CA SER A 194 15.69 -4.96 11.23
C SER A 194 15.14 -4.88 9.81
N VAL A 195 14.18 -5.75 9.44
CA VAL A 195 13.57 -5.73 8.12
C VAL A 195 12.55 -4.59 8.06
N GLY A 196 12.75 -3.68 7.13
CA GLY A 196 11.83 -2.57 6.88
C GLY A 196 11.00 -2.74 5.60
N ILE A 197 11.54 -3.48 4.61
CA ILE A 197 10.84 -3.74 3.34
C ILE A 197 11.04 -5.19 2.92
N VAL A 198 9.96 -5.82 2.45
CA VAL A 198 9.97 -7.15 1.84
C VAL A 198 9.33 -7.09 0.47
N GLY A 199 10.01 -7.58 -0.57
CA GLY A 199 9.44 -7.69 -1.91
C GLY A 199 9.13 -9.13 -2.28
N PRO A 200 8.11 -9.37 -3.12
CA PRO A 200 7.82 -10.69 -3.68
C PRO A 200 8.70 -10.99 -4.89
N LYS A 201 8.73 -12.26 -5.30
CA LYS A 201 9.11 -12.68 -6.65
C LYS A 201 8.05 -12.21 -7.64
N GLN A 202 8.44 -11.41 -8.63
CA GLN A 202 7.52 -10.98 -9.69
C GLN A 202 7.68 -11.89 -10.91
N VAL A 203 6.55 -12.35 -11.42
CA VAL A 203 6.47 -13.22 -12.60
C VAL A 203 5.55 -12.65 -13.67
N GLY A 204 5.62 -13.21 -14.89
CA GLY A 204 4.83 -12.76 -16.01
C GLY A 204 3.32 -12.89 -15.76
N TRP A 205 2.54 -11.93 -16.29
CA TRP A 205 1.09 -11.93 -16.15
C TRP A 205 0.43 -13.07 -16.93
N ASP A 206 0.78 -13.22 -18.21
CA ASP A 206 0.22 -14.23 -19.10
C ASP A 206 0.96 -15.58 -18.99
N ASN A 207 2.23 -15.54 -18.62
CA ASN A 207 3.03 -16.74 -18.39
C ASN A 207 3.76 -16.61 -17.04
N PRO A 208 3.23 -17.21 -15.97
CA PRO A 208 3.81 -17.13 -14.63
C PRO A 208 5.11 -17.92 -14.44
N GLU A 209 5.52 -18.71 -15.45
CA GLU A 209 6.84 -19.37 -15.45
C GLU A 209 7.98 -18.40 -15.77
N LEU A 210 7.67 -17.24 -16.36
CA LEU A 210 8.68 -16.23 -16.70
C LEU A 210 8.97 -15.30 -15.53
N LEU A 211 10.23 -15.24 -15.14
CA LEU A 211 10.71 -14.32 -14.13
C LEU A 211 10.72 -12.89 -14.67
N LEU A 212 10.28 -11.96 -13.83
CA LEU A 212 10.38 -10.52 -14.09
C LEU A 212 11.33 -9.83 -13.12
N GLU A 213 11.28 -10.21 -11.83
CA GLU A 213 12.10 -9.59 -10.78
C GLU A 213 12.20 -10.49 -9.56
N VAL A 214 13.42 -10.65 -9.04
CA VAL A 214 13.69 -11.26 -7.72
C VAL A 214 14.71 -10.35 -7.03
N GLY A 215 14.22 -9.21 -6.51
CA GLY A 215 15.06 -8.11 -6.06
C GLY A 215 15.66 -7.28 -7.20
N LEU A 216 16.17 -6.12 -6.86
CA LEU A 216 16.75 -5.15 -7.79
C LEU A 216 18.19 -4.82 -7.42
N ARG A 217 18.95 -4.43 -8.43
CA ARG A 217 20.28 -3.82 -8.33
C ARG A 217 20.29 -2.41 -8.88
N ALA A 218 21.39 -1.72 -8.66
CA ALA A 218 21.69 -0.45 -9.32
C ALA A 218 23.00 -0.56 -10.08
N THR A 219 23.08 0.11 -11.22
CA THR A 219 24.34 0.33 -11.93
C THR A 219 25.21 1.34 -11.18
N ALA A 220 26.49 1.47 -11.54
CA ALA A 220 27.36 2.50 -11.01
C ALA A 220 26.84 3.93 -11.24
N SER A 221 25.97 4.14 -12.24
CA SER A 221 25.26 5.40 -12.51
C SER A 221 23.93 5.52 -11.79
N ALA A 222 23.69 4.72 -10.75
CA ALA A 222 22.45 4.67 -9.95
C ALA A 222 21.17 4.38 -10.73
N ARG A 223 21.27 3.73 -11.90
CA ARG A 223 20.09 3.28 -12.66
C ARG A 223 19.64 1.93 -12.16
N ARG A 224 18.32 1.73 -12.15
CA ARG A 224 17.71 0.43 -11.87
C ARG A 224 18.28 -0.64 -12.81
N ALA A 225 18.72 -1.73 -12.25
CA ALA A 225 19.17 -2.92 -12.94
C ALA A 225 18.47 -4.15 -12.39
N ASN A 226 18.31 -5.15 -13.23
CA ASN A 226 17.71 -6.43 -12.89
C ASN A 226 18.66 -7.53 -13.33
N ASP A 227 18.84 -8.56 -12.51
CA ASP A 227 19.67 -9.72 -12.86
C ASP A 227 18.91 -10.72 -13.75
N ILE A 228 17.59 -10.59 -13.83
CA ILE A 228 16.74 -11.47 -14.63
C ILE A 228 16.90 -11.11 -16.11
N VAL A 229 17.24 -12.11 -16.90
CA VAL A 229 17.35 -11.97 -18.35
C VAL A 229 15.96 -12.03 -19.00
N PRO A 230 15.64 -11.21 -20.01
CA PRO A 230 14.36 -11.29 -20.69
C PRO A 230 14.08 -12.72 -21.24
N GLY A 231 12.93 -13.29 -20.84
CA GLY A 231 12.55 -14.65 -21.18
C GLY A 231 13.09 -15.74 -20.24
N GLU A 232 13.72 -15.36 -19.14
CA GLU A 232 14.22 -16.30 -18.13
C GLU A 232 13.05 -17.05 -17.46
N VAL A 233 13.14 -18.39 -17.47
CA VAL A 233 12.14 -19.27 -16.86
C VAL A 233 12.52 -19.51 -15.40
N ASP A 234 11.54 -19.50 -14.51
CA ASP A 234 11.71 -19.81 -13.08
C ASP A 234 12.00 -21.31 -12.91
N GLN A 235 13.17 -21.62 -12.40
CA GLN A 235 13.65 -22.96 -12.04
C GLN A 235 14.12 -23.01 -10.59
N GLY A 236 13.74 -22.01 -9.79
CA GLY A 236 14.21 -21.85 -8.41
C GLY A 236 15.65 -21.32 -8.28
N GLN A 237 16.27 -20.88 -9.39
CA GLN A 237 17.67 -20.42 -9.42
C GLN A 237 17.94 -19.15 -8.61
N HIS A 238 16.87 -18.48 -8.18
CA HIS A 238 16.95 -17.27 -7.35
C HIS A 238 16.27 -17.42 -5.98
N ASP A 239 15.87 -18.63 -5.60
CA ASP A 239 15.08 -18.87 -4.38
C ASP A 239 15.92 -18.81 -3.09
N ASP A 240 17.23 -18.76 -3.20
CA ASP A 240 18.16 -18.53 -2.10
C ASP A 240 18.42 -17.04 -1.79
N ARG A 241 17.87 -16.14 -2.61
CA ARG A 241 18.00 -14.69 -2.37
C ARG A 241 17.21 -14.25 -1.15
N SER A 242 17.83 -13.41 -0.37
CA SER A 242 17.22 -12.75 0.79
C SER A 242 17.54 -11.25 0.79
N ASP A 243 18.70 -10.85 1.31
CA ASP A 243 19.09 -9.43 1.30
C ASP A 243 19.34 -8.93 -0.12
N VAL A 244 18.67 -7.87 -0.48
CA VAL A 244 18.77 -7.23 -1.80
C VAL A 244 19.00 -5.74 -1.67
N LEU A 245 19.49 -5.10 -2.72
CA LEU A 245 19.68 -3.65 -2.74
C LEU A 245 18.32 -2.94 -2.69
N ALA A 246 17.35 -3.44 -3.46
CA ALA A 246 16.04 -2.88 -3.57
C ALA A 246 15.00 -3.91 -4.08
N VAL A 247 13.73 -3.57 -3.97
CA VAL A 247 12.59 -4.30 -4.56
C VAL A 247 11.69 -3.33 -5.33
N GLY A 248 10.97 -3.84 -6.32
CA GLY A 248 9.93 -3.07 -7.01
C GLY A 248 8.71 -2.85 -6.12
N THR A 249 7.95 -1.80 -6.39
CA THR A 249 6.78 -1.43 -5.58
C THR A 249 5.56 -2.33 -5.82
N ALA A 250 5.51 -3.08 -6.91
CA ALA A 250 4.43 -4.03 -7.17
C ALA A 250 4.52 -5.23 -6.20
N GLY A 251 3.70 -5.23 -5.18
CA GLY A 251 3.64 -6.25 -4.13
C GLY A 251 4.57 -6.01 -2.93
N ALA A 252 5.32 -4.91 -2.88
CA ALA A 252 6.20 -4.62 -1.75
C ALA A 252 5.43 -4.39 -0.46
N LEU A 253 5.89 -5.03 0.62
CA LEU A 253 5.42 -4.84 1.99
C LEU A 253 6.43 -3.95 2.72
N ILE A 254 5.99 -2.83 3.29
CA ILE A 254 6.83 -1.89 4.03
C ILE A 254 6.27 -1.66 5.44
N ASP A 255 7.15 -1.67 6.45
CA ASP A 255 6.77 -1.28 7.80
C ASP A 255 6.28 0.17 7.81
N ARG A 256 5.15 0.40 8.45
CA ARG A 256 4.56 1.74 8.58
C ARG A 256 5.52 2.73 9.24
N ALA A 257 6.21 2.33 10.31
CA ALA A 257 7.14 3.22 11.00
C ALA A 257 8.32 3.61 10.08
N VAL A 258 8.82 2.66 9.27
CA VAL A 258 9.83 2.93 8.24
C VAL A 258 9.31 3.89 7.19
N TRP A 259 8.08 3.65 6.67
CA TRP A 259 7.45 4.57 5.70
C TRP A 259 7.34 5.99 6.23
N GLU A 260 6.91 6.15 7.49
CA GLU A 260 6.76 7.45 8.14
C GLU A 260 8.11 8.13 8.40
N GLU A 261 9.12 7.37 8.84
CA GLU A 261 10.48 7.87 9.10
C GLU A 261 11.18 8.39 7.83
N ILE A 262 11.07 7.66 6.72
CA ILE A 262 11.72 8.05 5.47
C ILE A 262 10.88 9.03 4.63
N GLY A 263 9.62 9.29 5.02
CA GLY A 263 8.71 10.17 4.30
C GLY A 263 8.10 9.57 3.03
N GLY A 264 8.09 8.24 2.92
CA GLY A 264 7.54 7.52 1.77
C GLY A 264 8.38 7.66 0.49
N ILE A 265 7.72 7.61 -0.67
CA ILE A 265 8.37 7.77 -1.98
C ILE A 265 8.36 9.24 -2.38
N ALA A 266 9.52 9.76 -2.76
CA ALA A 266 9.66 11.17 -3.14
C ALA A 266 8.76 11.54 -4.33
N PRO A 267 7.90 12.59 -4.22
CA PRO A 267 6.89 12.91 -5.24
C PRO A 267 7.47 13.49 -6.54
N TRP A 268 8.76 13.82 -6.56
CA TRP A 268 9.47 14.34 -7.75
C TRP A 268 10.15 13.23 -8.56
N LEU A 269 10.12 11.97 -8.10
CA LEU A 269 10.65 10.84 -8.85
C LEU A 269 9.80 10.57 -10.09
N GLY A 270 10.48 10.37 -11.19
CA GLY A 270 9.84 9.88 -12.41
C GLY A 270 9.43 8.39 -12.29
N PRO A 271 8.71 7.88 -13.26
CA PRO A 271 8.30 6.49 -13.30
C PRO A 271 9.50 5.54 -13.28
N PHE A 272 9.33 4.35 -12.70
CA PHE A 272 10.32 3.25 -12.64
C PHE A 272 11.47 3.41 -11.65
N GLY A 273 11.59 4.54 -10.92
CA GLY A 273 12.63 4.74 -9.90
C GLY A 273 12.16 4.55 -8.46
N ASP A 274 10.87 4.47 -8.25
CA ASP A 274 10.17 4.48 -6.96
C ASP A 274 10.63 3.37 -6.00
N GLY A 275 10.68 2.11 -6.45
CA GLY A 275 11.12 1.00 -5.61
C GLY A 275 12.60 1.08 -5.23
N LEU A 276 13.45 1.53 -6.16
CA LEU A 276 14.88 1.70 -5.89
C LEU A 276 15.12 2.80 -4.84
N GLU A 277 14.45 3.95 -4.98
CA GLU A 277 14.61 5.08 -4.06
C GLU A 277 14.01 4.78 -2.68
N LEU A 278 12.81 4.17 -2.62
CA LEU A 278 12.20 3.73 -1.36
C LEU A 278 13.13 2.80 -0.58
N SER A 279 13.68 1.80 -1.28
CA SER A 279 14.61 0.83 -0.69
C SER A 279 15.92 1.48 -0.26
N ARG A 280 16.45 2.42 -1.06
CA ARG A 280 17.65 3.18 -0.72
C ARG A 280 17.44 4.01 0.56
N ALA A 281 16.30 4.72 0.65
CA ALA A 281 15.98 5.53 1.81
C ALA A 281 15.87 4.68 3.08
N ALA A 282 15.18 3.53 3.01
CA ALA A 282 15.07 2.60 4.13
C ALA A 282 16.44 2.06 4.57
N ARG A 283 17.31 1.70 3.62
CA ARG A 283 18.68 1.23 3.93
C ARG A 283 19.55 2.31 4.57
N LEU A 284 19.43 3.56 4.14
CA LEU A 284 20.11 4.69 4.75
C LEU A 284 19.63 4.97 6.18
N ALA A 285 18.36 4.70 6.46
CA ALA A 285 17.78 4.74 7.81
C ALA A 285 18.16 3.52 8.67
N GLY A 286 18.93 2.56 8.13
CA GLY A 286 19.44 1.39 8.88
C GLY A 286 18.59 0.13 8.76
N TYR A 287 17.55 0.13 7.94
CA TYR A 287 16.69 -1.03 7.74
C TYR A 287 17.19 -1.95 6.63
N ARG A 288 16.88 -3.24 6.78
CA ARG A 288 17.12 -4.23 5.74
C ARG A 288 15.99 -4.22 4.73
N VAL A 289 16.36 -4.46 3.48
CA VAL A 289 15.45 -4.72 2.36
C VAL A 289 15.68 -6.14 1.90
N ILE A 290 14.67 -6.96 1.94
CA ILE A 290 14.74 -8.37 1.56
C ILE A 290 13.76 -8.70 0.44
N VAL A 291 14.03 -9.77 -0.28
CA VAL A 291 13.07 -10.43 -1.15
C VAL A 291 12.66 -11.76 -0.51
N GLU A 292 11.39 -12.09 -0.64
CA GLU A 292 10.83 -13.41 -0.27
C GLU A 292 10.42 -14.14 -1.55
N PRO A 293 11.28 -15.02 -2.08
CA PRO A 293 11.04 -15.64 -3.38
C PRO A 293 9.85 -16.59 -3.40
N THR A 294 9.39 -17.08 -2.24
CA THR A 294 8.21 -17.93 -2.18
C THR A 294 6.90 -17.13 -2.19
N ALA A 295 6.95 -15.83 -1.89
CA ALA A 295 5.86 -14.90 -2.10
C ALA A 295 5.84 -14.47 -3.56
N VAL A 296 4.84 -14.90 -4.33
CA VAL A 296 4.79 -14.70 -5.78
C VAL A 296 3.70 -13.70 -6.16
N ILE A 297 4.02 -12.80 -7.10
CA ILE A 297 3.04 -11.89 -7.69
C ILE A 297 3.18 -11.86 -9.22
N ARG A 298 2.06 -11.99 -9.92
CA ARG A 298 2.03 -11.73 -11.37
C ARG A 298 1.95 -10.24 -11.62
N HIS A 299 2.72 -9.74 -12.58
CA HIS A 299 2.75 -8.31 -12.90
C HIS A 299 2.70 -8.09 -14.41
N ARG A 300 1.70 -7.32 -14.87
CA ARG A 300 1.54 -7.02 -16.31
C ARG A 300 2.59 -6.05 -16.82
N ARG A 301 3.08 -5.16 -15.97
CA ARG A 301 3.97 -4.06 -16.36
C ARG A 301 3.40 -3.22 -17.50
N ALA A 302 2.11 -2.89 -17.42
CA ALA A 302 1.36 -2.23 -18.49
C ALA A 302 2.00 -0.90 -18.94
N SER A 303 2.54 -0.11 -18.02
CA SER A 303 3.27 1.12 -18.35
C SER A 303 4.58 0.84 -19.10
N TYR A 304 5.30 -0.21 -18.73
CA TYR A 304 6.54 -0.61 -19.37
C TYR A 304 6.32 -1.15 -20.79
N GLN A 305 5.17 -1.83 -21.01
CA GLN A 305 4.78 -2.35 -22.31
C GLN A 305 4.08 -1.31 -23.20
N GLY A 306 3.95 -0.06 -22.75
CA GLY A 306 3.26 1.00 -23.50
C GLY A 306 1.74 0.82 -23.57
N LEU A 307 1.16 -0.09 -22.79
CA LEU A 307 -0.29 -0.32 -22.72
C LEU A 307 -1.02 0.80 -21.95
N ARG A 308 -0.31 1.57 -21.18
CA ARG A 308 -0.76 2.83 -20.57
C ARG A 308 0.39 3.83 -20.50
N ARG A 309 0.08 5.13 -20.49
CA ARG A 309 1.09 6.17 -20.27
C ARG A 309 1.56 6.09 -18.81
N PRO A 310 2.88 6.14 -18.54
CA PRO A 310 3.37 6.32 -17.18
C PRO A 310 2.78 7.60 -16.61
N ALA A 311 2.46 7.62 -15.32
CA ALA A 311 2.15 8.86 -14.63
C ALA A 311 3.40 9.75 -14.68
N SER A 312 3.30 10.88 -15.37
CA SER A 312 4.39 11.86 -15.57
C SER A 312 4.34 12.90 -14.47
#